data_75e89ddbb84b9937e00c8a5373efb55c
#
_entry.id   75e89ddbb84b9937e00c8a5373efb55c
#
_cell.length_a   1.000
_cell.length_b   1.000
_cell.length_c   1.000
_cell.angle_alpha   90.00
_cell.angle_beta   90.00
_cell.angle_gamma   90.00
#
_symmetry.space_group_name_H-M   'P 1'
#
loop_
_entity.id
_entity.type
_entity.pdbx_description
1 polymer ?
#
loop_
_entity_poly.entity_id
_entity_poly.type
_entity_poly.pdbx_seq_one_letter_code
_entity_poly.pdbx_strand_id
1 'polypeptide(L)'
;MTTVSEWWHRRRDRKRGARAISRVVDEDGIVARVDMVRLEALAEAAYDAMYEARLYGAKDRYEDARRHFDHAIEAAQRAGLNEEAARLKRRRDHVARVYNSQFRFSGG
;
A
#
# COMPACT_ATOMS: atom_id res chain seq x y z
N MET A 1 -23.84 -18.87 25.42
CA MET A 1 -23.13 -18.79 24.15
C MET A 1 -22.46 -17.44 23.98
N THR A 2 -21.28 -17.45 23.53
CA THR A 2 -20.53 -16.21 23.37
C THR A 2 -20.93 -15.48 22.10
N THR A 3 -20.98 -14.17 22.21
CA THR A 3 -21.07 -13.32 21.05
C THR A 3 -19.72 -13.30 20.34
N VAL A 4 -19.68 -12.71 19.18
CA VAL A 4 -18.40 -12.54 18.47
C VAL A 4 -17.42 -11.74 19.33
N SER A 5 -17.91 -10.71 20.01
CA SER A 5 -17.09 -9.90 20.89
C SER A 5 -16.51 -10.72 22.04
N GLU A 6 -17.33 -11.55 22.67
CA GLU A 6 -16.87 -12.40 23.75
C GLU A 6 -15.87 -13.43 23.25
N TRP A 7 -16.08 -13.97 22.07
CA TRP A 7 -15.15 -14.89 21.46
C TRP A 7 -13.77 -14.25 21.28
N TRP A 8 -13.74 -13.02 20.82
CA TRP A 8 -12.50 -12.29 20.64
C TRP A 8 -11.77 -12.07 21.96
N HIS A 9 -12.51 -11.66 22.99
CA HIS A 9 -11.90 -11.43 24.29
C HIS A 9 -11.34 -12.72 24.86
N ARG A 10 -12.08 -13.79 24.74
CA ARG A 10 -11.63 -15.07 25.26
C ARG A 10 -10.39 -15.57 24.54
N ARG A 11 -10.34 -15.42 23.25
CA ARG A 11 -9.16 -15.78 22.49
C ARG A 11 -7.95 -14.99 22.94
N ARG A 12 -8.15 -13.71 23.14
CA ARG A 12 -7.08 -12.83 23.54
C ARG A 12 -6.53 -13.23 24.89
N ASP A 13 -7.42 -13.53 25.81
CA ASP A 13 -7.03 -13.92 27.15
C ASP A 13 -6.21 -15.21 27.16
N ARG A 14 -6.61 -16.17 26.36
CA ARG A 14 -5.89 -17.43 26.29
C ARG A 14 -4.50 -17.29 25.70
N LYS A 15 -4.27 -16.24 24.96
CA LYS A 15 -2.99 -16.05 24.30
C LYS A 15 -2.05 -15.14 25.06
N ARG A 16 -2.36 -14.86 26.29
CA ARG A 16 -1.45 -14.05 27.08
C ARG A 16 -0.17 -14.79 27.39
N GLY A 17 0.77 -14.06 27.91
CA GLY A 17 2.03 -14.64 28.32
C GLY A 17 2.96 -14.83 27.15
N ALA A 18 3.40 -16.05 26.93
CA ALA A 18 4.42 -16.34 25.93
C ALA A 18 4.07 -15.84 24.54
N ARG A 19 2.79 -15.70 24.26
CA ARG A 19 2.37 -15.27 22.92
C ARG A 19 2.21 -13.79 22.77
N ALA A 20 2.35 -13.04 23.84
CA ALA A 20 2.14 -11.61 23.79
C ALA A 20 3.11 -10.92 22.84
N ILE A 21 4.37 -11.33 22.86
CA ILE A 21 5.39 -10.72 21.98
C ILE A 21 5.10 -11.03 20.53
N SER A 22 4.79 -12.28 20.22
CA SER A 22 4.46 -12.66 18.85
C SER A 22 3.25 -11.88 18.33
N ARG A 23 2.25 -11.69 19.19
CA ARG A 23 1.07 -10.98 18.77
C ARG A 23 1.35 -9.51 18.47
N VAL A 24 2.22 -8.88 19.27
CA VAL A 24 2.62 -7.50 19.02
C VAL A 24 3.32 -7.39 17.67
N VAL A 25 4.21 -8.32 17.37
CA VAL A 25 4.89 -8.36 16.07
C VAL A 25 3.87 -8.56 14.95
N ASP A 26 2.91 -9.47 15.18
CA ASP A 26 1.87 -9.73 14.18
C ASP A 26 1.01 -8.50 13.94
N GLU A 27 0.71 -7.75 15.01
CA GLU A 27 -0.07 -6.53 14.87
C GLU A 27 0.67 -5.51 14.03
N ASP A 28 1.97 -5.33 14.26
CA ASP A 28 2.77 -4.42 13.46
C ASP A 28 2.80 -4.86 12.01
N GLY A 29 2.91 -6.16 11.76
CA GLY A 29 2.88 -6.68 10.41
C GLY A 29 1.55 -6.49 9.74
N ILE A 30 0.46 -6.67 10.49
CA ILE A 30 -0.88 -6.46 9.96
C ILE A 30 -1.10 -4.99 9.61
N VAL A 31 -0.68 -4.07 10.50
CA VAL A 31 -0.81 -2.64 10.25
C VAL A 31 -0.03 -2.24 9.01
N ALA A 32 1.20 -2.71 8.88
CA ALA A 32 2.01 -2.40 7.72
C ALA A 32 1.40 -2.95 6.44
N ARG A 33 0.81 -4.15 6.49
CA ARG A 33 0.16 -4.75 5.33
C ARG A 33 -1.10 -3.95 4.93
N VAL A 34 -1.89 -3.53 5.91
CA VAL A 34 -3.07 -2.70 5.66
C VAL A 34 -2.64 -1.37 5.04
N ASP A 35 -1.58 -0.76 5.58
CA ASP A 35 -1.05 0.48 5.02
C ASP A 35 -0.60 0.28 3.58
N MET A 36 0.09 -0.83 3.30
CA MET A 36 0.54 -1.13 1.95
C MET A 36 -0.64 -1.20 0.98
N VAL A 37 -1.69 -1.93 1.36
CA VAL A 37 -2.86 -2.10 0.50
C VAL A 37 -3.55 -0.76 0.26
N ARG A 38 -3.71 0.01 1.31
CA ARG A 38 -4.34 1.33 1.21
C ARG A 38 -3.54 2.26 0.32
N LEU A 39 -2.23 2.28 0.51
CA LEU A 39 -1.35 3.16 -0.27
C LEU A 39 -1.29 2.72 -1.72
N GLU A 40 -1.29 1.42 -1.97
CA GLU A 40 -1.35 0.92 -3.34
C GLU A 40 -2.66 1.35 -4.01
N ALA A 41 -3.78 1.26 -3.31
CA ALA A 41 -5.07 1.69 -3.86
C ALA A 41 -5.06 3.16 -4.20
N LEU A 42 -4.46 4.00 -3.34
CA LEU A 42 -4.32 5.42 -3.62
C LEU A 42 -3.42 5.67 -4.83
N ALA A 43 -2.36 4.89 -4.95
CA ALA A 43 -1.44 5.02 -6.09
C ALA A 43 -2.14 4.65 -7.39
N GLU A 44 -2.92 3.56 -7.40
CA GLU A 44 -3.64 3.16 -8.60
C GLU A 44 -4.72 4.17 -8.96
N ALA A 45 -5.40 4.72 -7.96
CA ALA A 45 -6.40 5.76 -8.21
C ALA A 45 -5.76 7.01 -8.84
N ALA A 46 -4.57 7.38 -8.37
CA ALA A 46 -3.85 8.51 -8.95
C ALA A 46 -3.40 8.20 -10.38
N TYR A 47 -3.00 6.97 -10.63
CA TYR A 47 -2.63 6.53 -11.96
C TYR A 47 -3.82 6.63 -12.92
N ASP A 48 -4.99 6.16 -12.49
CA ASP A 48 -6.21 6.29 -13.29
C ASP A 48 -6.55 7.75 -13.53
N ALA A 49 -6.41 8.58 -12.50
CA ALA A 49 -6.70 10.02 -12.61
C ALA A 49 -5.75 10.72 -13.58
N MET A 50 -4.55 10.18 -13.75
CA MET A 50 -3.59 10.71 -14.71
C MET A 50 -4.16 10.67 -16.13
N TYR A 51 -4.82 9.58 -16.49
CA TYR A 51 -5.45 9.46 -17.80
C TYR A 51 -6.61 10.43 -17.96
N GLU A 52 -7.36 10.66 -16.90
CA GLU A 52 -8.49 11.59 -16.94
C GLU A 52 -8.03 13.05 -17.03
N ALA A 53 -6.90 13.34 -16.39
CA ALA A 53 -6.36 14.70 -16.38
C ALA A 53 -5.82 15.14 -17.73
N ARG A 54 -5.36 14.18 -18.53
CA ARG A 54 -4.85 14.44 -19.87
C ARG A 54 -3.73 15.48 -19.85
N LEU A 55 -3.93 16.59 -20.59
CA LEU A 55 -2.90 17.61 -20.75
C LEU A 55 -2.65 18.42 -19.49
N TYR A 56 -3.68 18.57 -18.66
CA TYR A 56 -3.57 19.40 -17.47
C TYR A 56 -3.65 18.53 -16.24
N GLY A 57 -2.66 18.63 -15.40
CA GLY A 57 -2.66 17.90 -14.15
C GLY A 57 -2.14 16.48 -14.22
N ALA A 58 -1.80 15.98 -15.40
CA ALA A 58 -1.26 14.61 -15.50
C ALA A 58 0.03 14.47 -14.71
N LYS A 59 0.88 15.49 -14.74
CA LYS A 59 2.13 15.46 -13.98
C LYS A 59 1.87 15.37 -12.49
N ASP A 60 0.93 16.15 -11.98
CA ASP A 60 0.59 16.13 -10.57
C ASP A 60 0.04 14.77 -10.17
N ARG A 61 -0.81 14.17 -11.01
CA ARG A 61 -1.37 12.85 -10.73
C ARG A 61 -0.30 11.77 -10.77
N TYR A 62 0.63 11.89 -11.70
CA TYR A 62 1.76 10.98 -11.77
C TYR A 62 2.62 11.08 -10.51
N GLU A 63 2.91 12.29 -10.05
CA GLU A 63 3.71 12.48 -8.85
C GLU A 63 3.00 11.93 -7.62
N ASP A 64 1.68 12.09 -7.55
CA ASP A 64 0.88 11.49 -6.48
C ASP A 64 0.98 9.96 -6.52
N ALA A 65 0.83 9.37 -7.71
CA ALA A 65 0.91 7.94 -7.86
C ALA A 65 2.27 7.43 -7.41
N ARG A 66 3.33 8.08 -7.85
CA ARG A 66 4.68 7.70 -7.51
C ARG A 66 4.92 7.78 -6.01
N ARG A 67 4.47 8.84 -5.38
CA ARG A 67 4.62 9.01 -3.94
C ARG A 67 3.90 7.92 -3.17
N HIS A 68 2.68 7.62 -3.58
CA HIS A 68 1.90 6.57 -2.91
C HIS A 68 2.52 5.19 -3.13
N PHE A 69 3.05 4.91 -4.33
CA PHE A 69 3.76 3.66 -4.56
C PHE A 69 5.01 3.56 -3.68
N ASP A 70 5.76 4.64 -3.55
CA ASP A 70 6.95 4.63 -2.69
C ASP A 70 6.58 4.33 -1.24
N HIS A 71 5.51 4.94 -0.75
CA HIS A 71 5.05 4.68 0.60
C HIS A 71 4.54 3.25 0.77
N ALA A 72 3.88 2.70 -0.25
CA ALA A 72 3.42 1.32 -0.23
C ALA A 72 4.61 0.35 -0.19
N ILE A 73 5.66 0.65 -0.95
CA ILE A 73 6.88 -0.14 -0.95
C ILE A 73 7.52 -0.13 0.45
N GLU A 74 7.60 1.04 1.07
CA GLU A 74 8.13 1.16 2.42
C GLU A 74 7.30 0.34 3.41
N ALA A 75 5.97 0.39 3.29
CA ALA A 75 5.09 -0.37 4.16
C ALA A 75 5.31 -1.88 3.97
N ALA A 76 5.46 -2.31 2.72
CA ALA A 76 5.74 -3.71 2.43
C ALA A 76 7.06 -4.16 3.05
N GLN A 77 8.08 -3.30 2.96
CA GLN A 77 9.39 -3.60 3.54
C GLN A 77 9.31 -3.69 5.05
N ARG A 78 8.57 -2.79 5.69
CA ARG A 78 8.38 -2.84 7.14
C ARG A 78 7.68 -4.13 7.57
N ALA A 79 6.79 -4.64 6.73
CA ALA A 79 6.07 -5.87 7.01
C ALA A 79 6.88 -7.12 6.65
N GLY A 80 8.08 -6.96 6.08
CA GLY A 80 8.87 -8.09 5.64
C GLY A 80 8.34 -8.75 4.38
N LEU A 81 7.51 -8.05 3.61
CA LEU A 81 6.89 -8.58 2.41
C LEU A 81 7.73 -8.23 1.19
N ASN A 82 8.85 -8.93 1.06
CA ASN A 82 9.83 -8.60 0.02
C ASN A 82 9.29 -8.80 -1.40
N GLU A 83 8.50 -9.83 -1.61
CA GLU A 83 7.91 -10.08 -2.92
C GLU A 83 6.90 -9.00 -3.29
N GLU A 84 6.12 -8.57 -2.32
CA GLU A 84 5.17 -7.48 -2.53
C GLU A 84 5.90 -6.17 -2.81
N ALA A 85 6.97 -5.90 -2.09
CA ALA A 85 7.78 -4.71 -2.35
C ALA A 85 8.33 -4.73 -3.78
N ALA A 86 8.81 -5.88 -4.22
CA ALA A 86 9.33 -6.02 -5.59
C ALA A 86 8.22 -5.82 -6.63
N ARG A 87 7.05 -6.38 -6.38
CA ARG A 87 5.90 -6.23 -7.26
C ARG A 87 5.50 -4.76 -7.38
N LEU A 88 5.46 -4.06 -6.26
CA LEU A 88 5.09 -2.64 -6.24
C LEU A 88 6.14 -1.79 -6.95
N LYS A 89 7.42 -2.13 -6.82
CA LYS A 89 8.47 -1.41 -7.55
C LYS A 89 8.31 -1.58 -9.06
N ARG A 90 7.98 -2.80 -9.49
CA ARG A 90 7.74 -3.03 -10.92
C ARG A 90 6.53 -2.24 -11.41
N ARG A 91 5.49 -2.18 -10.60
CA ARG A 91 4.29 -1.41 -10.94
C ARG A 91 4.60 0.08 -11.03
N ARG A 92 5.32 0.60 -10.04
CA ARG A 92 5.76 1.99 -10.06
C ARG A 92 6.56 2.31 -11.31
N ASP A 93 7.48 1.43 -11.68
CA ASP A 93 8.31 1.64 -12.86
C ASP A 93 7.47 1.62 -14.13
N HIS A 94 6.47 0.75 -14.18
CA HIS A 94 5.54 0.72 -15.31
C HIS A 94 4.80 2.04 -15.45
N VAL A 95 4.28 2.56 -14.34
CA VAL A 95 3.57 3.84 -14.35
C VAL A 95 4.49 4.96 -14.83
N ALA A 96 5.75 4.94 -14.39
CA ALA A 96 6.72 5.93 -14.83
C ALA A 96 6.96 5.85 -16.34
N ARG A 97 7.04 4.64 -16.88
CA ARG A 97 7.24 4.47 -18.33
C ARG A 97 6.03 4.97 -19.10
N VAL A 98 4.83 4.68 -18.60
CA VAL A 98 3.61 5.16 -19.26
C VAL A 98 3.57 6.69 -19.25
N TYR A 99 3.86 7.30 -18.10
CA TYR A 99 3.87 8.75 -18.01
C TYR A 99 4.88 9.34 -19.00
N ASN A 100 6.10 8.82 -19.01
CA ASN A 100 7.15 9.35 -19.87
C ASN A 100 6.84 9.20 -21.35
N SER A 101 6.19 8.10 -21.74
CA SER A 101 5.91 7.85 -23.14
C SER A 101 4.64 8.51 -23.64
N GLN A 102 3.64 8.68 -22.80
CA GLN A 102 2.32 9.14 -23.25
C GLN A 102 1.93 10.53 -22.76
N PHE A 103 2.48 10.97 -21.66
CA PHE A 103 2.01 12.20 -21.02
C PHE A 103 3.06 13.29 -20.95
N ARG A 104 4.31 12.91 -20.79
CA ARG A 104 5.37 13.89 -20.57
C ARG A 104 5.49 14.90 -21.70
N PHE A 105 5.44 14.41 -22.92
CA PHE A 105 5.60 15.28 -24.09
C PHE A 105 4.33 16.04 -24.43
N SER A 106 3.18 15.45 -24.08
CA SER A 106 1.90 16.12 -24.33
C SER A 106 1.64 17.23 -23.33
N GLY A 107 2.11 17.04 -22.12
CA GLY A 107 1.84 17.98 -21.03
C GLY A 107 2.85 19.10 -20.93
N GLY A 108 3.83 19.10 -21.74
CA GLY A 108 4.71 20.23 -21.73
C GLY A 108 6.11 20.04 -21.50
#